data_016839dc603dc6be9e3eb0d184b0f380
#
_entry.id   016839dc603dc6be9e3eb0d184b0f380
#
_cell.length_a   1.000
_cell.length_b   1.000
_cell.length_c   1.000
_cell.angle_alpha   90.00
_cell.angle_beta   90.00
_cell.angle_gamma   90.00
#
_symmetry.space_group_name_H-M   'P 1'
#
loop_
_entity.id
_entity.type
_entity.pdbx_description
1 polymer ?
#
loop_
_entity_poly.entity_id
_entity_poly.type
_entity_poly.pdbx_seq_one_letter_code
_entity_poly.pdbx_strand_id
1 'polypeptide(L)'
;MITILIVDDEKLERRGIRFLLKREEGEFQILEAANGKDALGVLASNHVDILFSDVKMPYMNGLELTKAVREDHPEMEIVIFSGYNDFSYAREALRYGVVDYVLKPVDPNEFHKTFQRVMENISSKEEKQKQQNRKEDYLKKYFFLRYLYSGKEEDFVQLEKLTDETEDDVSQFSRMVLVSASNGFFETEEEHFLTSLKEEVQREFYYVNLNSNESIFLFAEKYTDYHVVVEKMYRFFAHQFDSECYFAVSKEIEDRKNLAEEFKALEGMLEEQFYQPHQHLFFHGEKQEEKKADPAEDSEIMEQITNDIQYKDLPHLRQDFQKLEDKYRANKQFSDMYVKFVFSGILKELLDQMDGMDEKMLSKRVDRLYRCKNLKDVIAIVDEALQEYEHCIQEQEDGFRSEITKVKSYIYHHYQERNLGAETLSAMVFLSPGYLSAVFKEETGVTLNRFIREVRMEKAKELLETTNMKISGIAKEVGFSNNSYFCRS
;
A
#
# COMPACT_ATOMS: atom_id res chain seq x y z
N MET A 1 -1.63 -23.69 -31.43
CA MET A 1 -1.48 -24.66 -32.55
C MET A 1 -2.18 -24.08 -33.76
N ILE A 2 -1.47 -23.86 -34.87
CA ILE A 2 -1.98 -23.18 -36.07
C ILE A 2 -2.77 -24.16 -36.95
N THR A 3 -3.97 -23.76 -37.36
CA THR A 3 -4.86 -24.55 -38.22
C THR A 3 -4.79 -24.05 -39.64
N ILE A 4 -4.49 -24.96 -40.56
CA ILE A 4 -4.32 -24.69 -42.01
C ILE A 4 -5.38 -25.44 -42.79
N LEU A 5 -6.11 -24.72 -43.65
CA LEU A 5 -7.05 -25.31 -44.59
C LEU A 5 -6.45 -25.31 -46.00
N ILE A 6 -6.33 -26.48 -46.60
CA ILE A 6 -5.88 -26.69 -47.98
C ILE A 6 -7.09 -26.97 -48.87
N VAL A 7 -7.31 -26.15 -49.88
CA VAL A 7 -8.44 -26.26 -50.82
C VAL A 7 -7.96 -26.39 -52.26
N ASP A 8 -8.20 -27.55 -52.84
CA ASP A 8 -7.81 -27.87 -54.21
C ASP A 8 -8.66 -29.07 -54.69
N ASP A 9 -9.12 -29.10 -55.90
CA ASP A 9 -9.94 -30.22 -56.42
C ASP A 9 -9.08 -31.47 -56.68
N GLU A 10 -7.77 -31.27 -56.95
CA GLU A 10 -6.84 -32.38 -57.17
C GLU A 10 -6.24 -32.91 -55.88
N LYS A 11 -6.59 -34.14 -55.50
CA LYS A 11 -6.07 -34.79 -54.28
C LYS A 11 -4.54 -34.87 -54.26
N LEU A 12 -3.88 -34.97 -55.43
CA LEU A 12 -2.43 -35.03 -55.53
C LEU A 12 -1.80 -33.70 -55.11
N GLU A 13 -2.36 -32.59 -55.51
CA GLU A 13 -1.93 -31.25 -55.18
C GLU A 13 -2.07 -30.97 -53.68
N ARG A 14 -3.21 -31.33 -53.06
CA ARG A 14 -3.39 -31.23 -51.61
C ARG A 14 -2.33 -32.02 -50.87
N ARG A 15 -1.98 -33.22 -51.32
CA ARG A 15 -0.90 -34.04 -50.72
C ARG A 15 0.48 -33.37 -50.90
N GLY A 16 0.70 -32.74 -52.05
CA GLY A 16 1.93 -31.99 -52.31
C GLY A 16 2.12 -30.85 -51.31
N ILE A 17 1.10 -30.01 -51.14
CA ILE A 17 1.14 -28.89 -50.16
C ILE A 17 1.31 -29.43 -48.74
N ARG A 18 0.59 -30.50 -48.38
CA ARG A 18 0.76 -31.17 -47.08
C ARG A 18 2.18 -31.71 -46.85
N PHE A 19 2.82 -32.20 -47.92
CA PHE A 19 4.21 -32.68 -47.81
C PHE A 19 5.18 -31.52 -47.62
N LEU A 20 4.96 -30.37 -48.27
CA LEU A 20 5.75 -29.17 -48.08
C LEU A 20 5.60 -28.63 -46.65
N LEU A 21 4.37 -28.56 -46.12
CA LEU A 21 4.11 -28.13 -44.71
C LEU A 21 4.80 -29.04 -43.67
N LYS A 22 4.93 -30.36 -43.94
CA LYS A 22 5.65 -31.26 -43.02
C LYS A 22 7.16 -30.99 -42.93
N ARG A 23 7.71 -30.18 -43.82
CA ARG A 23 9.13 -29.78 -43.84
C ARG A 23 9.36 -28.46 -43.12
N GLU A 24 8.29 -27.75 -42.81
CA GLU A 24 8.32 -26.49 -42.05
C GLU A 24 8.38 -26.81 -40.54
N GLU A 25 9.00 -25.93 -39.76
CA GLU A 25 9.07 -26.02 -38.31
C GLU A 25 7.73 -25.65 -37.69
N GLY A 26 7.23 -26.48 -36.81
CA GLY A 26 5.99 -26.25 -36.05
C GLY A 26 5.00 -27.43 -36.08
N GLU A 27 4.01 -27.37 -35.21
CA GLU A 27 2.88 -28.29 -35.20
C GLU A 27 1.66 -27.61 -35.82
N PHE A 28 1.13 -28.21 -36.89
CA PHE A 28 0.00 -27.71 -37.66
C PHE A 28 -1.16 -28.69 -37.68
N GLN A 29 -2.36 -28.20 -37.43
CA GLN A 29 -3.59 -28.93 -37.74
C GLN A 29 -3.95 -28.67 -39.20
N ILE A 30 -3.96 -29.73 -40.04
CA ILE A 30 -4.22 -29.57 -41.47
C ILE A 30 -5.61 -30.12 -41.81
N LEU A 31 -6.48 -29.23 -42.29
CA LEU A 31 -7.80 -29.54 -42.80
C LEU A 31 -7.76 -29.51 -44.35
N GLU A 32 -8.63 -30.26 -45.02
CA GLU A 32 -8.67 -30.31 -46.48
C GLU A 32 -10.12 -30.15 -46.99
N ALA A 33 -10.27 -29.43 -48.13
CA ALA A 33 -11.51 -29.36 -48.84
C ALA A 33 -11.25 -29.52 -50.35
N ALA A 34 -12.25 -30.02 -51.12
CA ALA A 34 -12.09 -30.29 -52.52
C ALA A 34 -12.57 -29.15 -53.44
N ASN A 35 -13.22 -28.13 -52.93
CA ASN A 35 -13.70 -26.94 -53.63
C ASN A 35 -14.06 -25.85 -52.63
N GLY A 36 -14.32 -24.65 -53.11
CA GLY A 36 -14.63 -23.51 -52.28
C GLY A 36 -15.91 -23.67 -51.45
N LYS A 37 -16.92 -24.40 -51.93
CA LYS A 37 -18.16 -24.61 -51.17
C LYS A 37 -17.95 -25.55 -50.00
N ASP A 38 -17.19 -26.60 -50.17
CA ASP A 38 -16.81 -27.53 -49.07
C ASP A 38 -15.92 -26.79 -48.05
N ALA A 39 -15.02 -25.92 -48.52
CA ALA A 39 -14.18 -25.08 -47.67
C ALA A 39 -14.99 -24.17 -46.73
N LEU A 40 -16.05 -23.50 -47.23
CA LEU A 40 -16.95 -22.70 -46.38
C LEU A 40 -17.64 -23.57 -45.32
N GLY A 41 -18.00 -24.83 -45.65
CA GLY A 41 -18.53 -25.77 -44.67
C GLY A 41 -17.52 -26.13 -43.55
N VAL A 42 -16.23 -26.25 -43.87
CA VAL A 42 -15.16 -26.48 -42.91
C VAL A 42 -14.97 -25.26 -42.03
N LEU A 43 -14.95 -24.07 -42.59
CA LEU A 43 -14.79 -22.79 -41.91
C LEU A 43 -15.93 -22.49 -40.91
N ALA A 44 -17.16 -22.90 -41.27
CA ALA A 44 -18.30 -22.75 -40.36
C ALA A 44 -18.19 -23.55 -39.05
N SER A 45 -17.32 -24.60 -39.01
CA SER A 45 -17.19 -25.51 -37.88
C SER A 45 -15.80 -25.50 -37.22
N ASN A 46 -14.82 -24.78 -37.81
CA ASN A 46 -13.44 -24.80 -37.35
C ASN A 46 -12.84 -23.39 -37.46
N HIS A 47 -12.03 -23.02 -36.47
CA HIS A 47 -11.15 -21.86 -36.60
C HIS A 47 -9.98 -22.25 -37.52
N VAL A 48 -9.71 -21.38 -38.51
CA VAL A 48 -8.62 -21.58 -39.46
C VAL A 48 -7.80 -20.31 -39.57
N ASP A 49 -6.48 -20.44 -39.36
CA ASP A 49 -5.53 -19.34 -39.37
C ASP A 49 -5.00 -19.04 -40.80
N ILE A 50 -4.80 -20.11 -41.59
CA ILE A 50 -4.20 -20.04 -42.91
C ILE A 50 -5.06 -20.79 -43.93
N LEU A 51 -5.40 -20.15 -45.02
CA LEU A 51 -6.05 -20.73 -46.17
C LEU A 51 -5.08 -20.82 -47.37
N PHE A 52 -4.81 -22.04 -47.82
CA PHE A 52 -4.17 -22.37 -49.09
C PHE A 52 -5.21 -22.77 -50.12
N SER A 53 -5.44 -22.04 -51.16
CA SER A 53 -6.48 -22.32 -52.14
C SER A 53 -5.95 -22.33 -53.58
N ASP A 54 -6.36 -23.33 -54.35
CA ASP A 54 -6.23 -23.23 -55.82
C ASP A 54 -7.17 -22.20 -56.39
N VAL A 55 -6.78 -21.61 -57.52
CA VAL A 55 -7.64 -20.64 -58.24
C VAL A 55 -8.83 -21.32 -58.91
N LYS A 56 -8.59 -22.40 -59.68
CA LYS A 56 -9.61 -23.01 -60.51
C LYS A 56 -10.12 -24.32 -59.87
N MET A 57 -11.30 -24.21 -59.30
CA MET A 57 -12.00 -25.37 -58.71
C MET A 57 -13.45 -25.38 -59.18
N PRO A 58 -14.10 -26.59 -59.19
CA PRO A 58 -15.52 -26.70 -59.51
C PRO A 58 -16.39 -26.05 -58.42
N TYR A 59 -17.58 -25.62 -58.81
CA TYR A 59 -18.64 -25.00 -57.97
C TYR A 59 -18.32 -23.60 -57.44
N MET A 60 -17.17 -23.38 -56.83
CA MET A 60 -16.70 -22.12 -56.31
C MET A 60 -15.19 -22.05 -56.50
N ASN A 61 -14.70 -21.07 -57.23
CA ASN A 61 -13.28 -20.90 -57.50
C ASN A 61 -12.59 -20.24 -56.29
N GLY A 62 -11.22 -20.25 -56.27
CA GLY A 62 -10.44 -19.75 -55.17
C GLY A 62 -10.55 -18.23 -54.89
N LEU A 63 -10.83 -17.44 -55.98
CA LEU A 63 -11.03 -16.01 -55.82
C LEU A 63 -12.42 -15.70 -55.21
N GLU A 64 -13.45 -16.44 -55.62
CA GLU A 64 -14.77 -16.32 -54.99
C GLU A 64 -14.73 -16.74 -53.54
N LEU A 65 -14.00 -17.85 -53.23
CA LEU A 65 -13.76 -18.29 -51.84
C LEU A 65 -13.02 -17.21 -51.06
N THR A 66 -11.92 -16.64 -51.56
CA THR A 66 -11.15 -15.58 -50.93
C THR A 66 -12.01 -14.38 -50.57
N LYS A 67 -12.88 -13.95 -51.53
CA LYS A 67 -13.81 -12.85 -51.27
C LYS A 67 -14.77 -13.16 -50.12
N ALA A 68 -15.41 -14.30 -50.14
CA ALA A 68 -16.32 -14.71 -49.06
C ALA A 68 -15.62 -14.82 -47.70
N VAL A 69 -14.44 -15.46 -47.66
CA VAL A 69 -13.63 -15.59 -46.45
C VAL A 69 -13.19 -14.24 -45.89
N ARG A 70 -12.86 -13.27 -46.76
CA ARG A 70 -12.40 -11.97 -46.29
C ARG A 70 -13.51 -11.11 -45.67
N GLU A 71 -14.78 -11.35 -46.01
CA GLU A 71 -15.94 -10.72 -45.39
C GLU A 71 -16.19 -11.25 -43.97
N ASP A 72 -16.08 -12.57 -43.77
CA ASP A 72 -16.41 -13.20 -42.50
C ASP A 72 -15.18 -13.48 -41.58
N HIS A 73 -13.98 -13.61 -42.16
CA HIS A 73 -12.72 -13.94 -41.48
C HIS A 73 -11.58 -12.98 -41.91
N PRO A 74 -11.63 -11.68 -41.59
CA PRO A 74 -10.67 -10.68 -42.05
C PRO A 74 -9.23 -10.97 -41.62
N GLU A 75 -9.03 -11.66 -40.49
CA GLU A 75 -7.71 -11.95 -39.94
C GLU A 75 -6.99 -13.13 -40.59
N MET A 76 -7.70 -14.00 -41.30
CA MET A 76 -7.14 -15.22 -41.91
C MET A 76 -6.08 -14.87 -42.96
N GLU A 77 -4.92 -15.52 -42.91
CA GLU A 77 -3.90 -15.39 -43.95
C GLU A 77 -4.22 -16.28 -45.13
N ILE A 78 -4.21 -15.73 -46.34
CA ILE A 78 -4.64 -16.42 -47.57
C ILE A 78 -3.50 -16.43 -48.56
N VAL A 79 -3.20 -17.64 -49.09
CA VAL A 79 -2.25 -17.85 -50.19
C VAL A 79 -2.98 -18.56 -51.32
N ILE A 80 -2.83 -18.08 -52.55
CA ILE A 80 -3.42 -18.67 -53.71
C ILE A 80 -2.36 -19.41 -54.52
N PHE A 81 -2.69 -20.66 -54.93
CA PHE A 81 -1.90 -21.46 -55.86
C PHE A 81 -2.57 -21.47 -57.21
N SER A 82 -1.81 -21.38 -58.30
CA SER A 82 -2.37 -21.41 -59.65
C SER A 82 -1.46 -22.05 -60.67
N GLY A 83 -2.02 -22.90 -61.49
CA GLY A 83 -1.35 -23.47 -62.68
C GLY A 83 -1.32 -22.53 -63.89
N TYR A 84 -1.86 -21.34 -63.78
CA TYR A 84 -1.98 -20.36 -64.88
C TYR A 84 -1.22 -19.08 -64.60
N ASN A 85 -0.36 -18.74 -65.52
CA ASN A 85 0.36 -17.42 -65.48
C ASN A 85 -0.56 -16.30 -66.00
N ASP A 86 -1.78 -16.21 -65.47
CA ASP A 86 -2.76 -15.17 -65.83
C ASP A 86 -2.69 -13.98 -64.87
N PHE A 87 -2.14 -12.90 -65.33
CA PHE A 87 -1.96 -11.69 -64.58
C PHE A 87 -3.27 -11.08 -64.05
N SER A 88 -4.41 -11.42 -64.66
CA SER A 88 -5.73 -10.95 -64.21
C SER A 88 -6.11 -11.55 -62.85
N TYR A 89 -5.88 -12.87 -62.64
CA TYR A 89 -6.17 -13.53 -61.35
C TYR A 89 -5.24 -13.09 -60.22
N ALA A 90 -3.96 -12.92 -60.53
CA ALA A 90 -3.01 -12.42 -59.53
C ALA A 90 -3.39 -11.02 -59.05
N ARG A 91 -3.75 -10.10 -60.00
CA ARG A 91 -4.19 -8.76 -59.64
C ARG A 91 -5.48 -8.71 -58.84
N GLU A 92 -6.41 -9.61 -59.12
CA GLU A 92 -7.66 -9.72 -58.39
C GLU A 92 -7.45 -10.30 -56.99
N ALA A 93 -6.63 -11.35 -56.82
CA ALA A 93 -6.24 -11.90 -55.58
C ALA A 93 -5.61 -10.85 -54.65
N LEU A 94 -4.67 -10.06 -55.15
CA LEU A 94 -4.04 -8.97 -54.38
C LEU A 94 -5.03 -7.91 -53.89
N ARG A 95 -6.13 -7.64 -54.63
CA ARG A 95 -7.19 -6.71 -54.18
C ARG A 95 -7.96 -7.23 -52.98
N TYR A 96 -8.04 -8.55 -52.81
CA TYR A 96 -8.66 -9.19 -51.67
C TYR A 96 -7.64 -9.42 -50.50
N GLY A 97 -6.43 -8.87 -50.63
CA GLY A 97 -5.44 -8.91 -49.56
C GLY A 97 -4.86 -10.30 -49.28
N VAL A 98 -4.66 -11.12 -50.33
CA VAL A 98 -3.88 -12.36 -50.20
C VAL A 98 -2.43 -12.07 -49.89
N VAL A 99 -1.79 -12.92 -49.13
CA VAL A 99 -0.36 -12.77 -48.76
C VAL A 99 0.53 -13.00 -49.96
N ASP A 100 0.19 -14.02 -50.76
CA ASP A 100 0.97 -14.37 -51.93
C ASP A 100 0.13 -15.12 -52.98
N TYR A 101 0.64 -15.10 -54.23
CA TYR A 101 0.10 -15.84 -55.36
C TYR A 101 1.22 -16.68 -55.95
N VAL A 102 1.18 -18.00 -55.73
CA VAL A 102 2.24 -18.94 -56.04
C VAL A 102 1.87 -19.73 -57.32
N LEU A 103 2.83 -19.84 -58.25
CA LEU A 103 2.62 -20.60 -59.48
C LEU A 103 2.90 -22.08 -59.29
N LYS A 104 2.07 -22.92 -59.91
CA LYS A 104 2.31 -24.37 -60.00
C LYS A 104 3.15 -24.68 -61.24
N PRO A 105 4.09 -25.68 -61.22
CA PRO A 105 4.39 -26.53 -60.06
C PRO A 105 5.10 -25.74 -58.95
N VAL A 106 4.66 -25.96 -57.70
CA VAL A 106 5.16 -25.21 -56.53
C VAL A 106 6.62 -25.58 -56.23
N ASP A 107 7.50 -24.58 -56.37
CA ASP A 107 8.91 -24.73 -55.95
C ASP A 107 9.02 -24.77 -54.40
N PRO A 108 9.71 -25.76 -53.80
CA PRO A 108 9.81 -25.85 -52.36
C PRO A 108 10.46 -24.61 -51.67
N ASN A 109 11.39 -23.92 -52.35
CA ASN A 109 12.00 -22.74 -51.74
C ASN A 109 11.06 -21.53 -51.85
N GLU A 110 10.28 -21.41 -52.89
CA GLU A 110 9.23 -20.40 -53.02
C GLU A 110 8.14 -20.60 -51.98
N PHE A 111 7.69 -21.86 -51.83
CA PHE A 111 6.75 -22.21 -50.76
C PHE A 111 7.27 -21.83 -49.39
N HIS A 112 8.50 -22.19 -49.05
CA HIS A 112 9.13 -21.88 -47.79
C HIS A 112 9.14 -20.36 -47.50
N LYS A 113 9.54 -19.54 -48.48
CA LYS A 113 9.54 -18.08 -48.34
C LYS A 113 8.13 -17.51 -48.14
N THR A 114 7.15 -18.02 -48.88
CA THR A 114 5.75 -17.61 -48.73
C THR A 114 5.22 -18.00 -47.38
N PHE A 115 5.50 -19.22 -46.94
CA PHE A 115 5.08 -19.70 -45.62
C PHE A 115 5.71 -18.90 -44.49
N GLN A 116 7.00 -18.60 -44.56
CA GLN A 116 7.66 -17.73 -43.56
C GLN A 116 6.97 -16.36 -43.49
N ARG A 117 6.64 -15.74 -44.62
CA ARG A 117 5.91 -14.46 -44.64
C ARG A 117 4.55 -14.53 -43.98
N VAL A 118 3.81 -15.62 -44.23
CA VAL A 118 2.55 -15.90 -43.55
C VAL A 118 2.73 -15.99 -42.03
N MET A 119 3.75 -16.73 -41.56
CA MET A 119 4.06 -16.88 -40.15
C MET A 119 4.47 -15.56 -39.49
N GLU A 120 5.27 -14.75 -40.19
CA GLU A 120 5.64 -13.41 -39.70
C GLU A 120 4.42 -12.50 -39.53
N ASN A 121 3.47 -12.56 -40.51
CA ASN A 121 2.22 -11.80 -40.44
C ASN A 121 1.40 -12.21 -39.21
N ILE A 122 1.21 -13.52 -38.99
CA ILE A 122 0.48 -14.05 -37.82
C ILE A 122 1.16 -13.61 -36.52
N SER A 123 2.47 -13.80 -36.38
CA SER A 123 3.23 -13.41 -35.20
C SER A 123 3.13 -11.89 -34.93
N SER A 124 3.23 -11.06 -35.96
CA SER A 124 3.14 -9.61 -35.83
C SER A 124 1.74 -9.14 -35.40
N LYS A 125 0.68 -9.83 -35.85
CA LYS A 125 -0.70 -9.57 -35.44
C LYS A 125 -0.90 -9.95 -33.96
N GLU A 126 -0.42 -11.15 -33.57
CA GLU A 126 -0.49 -11.57 -32.19
C GLU A 126 0.27 -10.65 -31.24
N GLU A 127 1.47 -10.19 -31.64
CA GLU A 127 2.23 -9.23 -30.82
C GLU A 127 1.50 -7.89 -30.68
N LYS A 128 0.93 -7.36 -31.77
CA LYS A 128 0.14 -6.13 -31.71
C LYS A 128 -1.09 -6.30 -30.82
N GLN A 129 -1.78 -7.41 -30.93
CA GLN A 129 -2.95 -7.70 -30.10
C GLN A 129 -2.56 -7.84 -28.61
N LYS A 130 -1.45 -8.54 -28.32
CA LYS A 130 -0.91 -8.63 -26.95
C LYS A 130 -0.50 -7.24 -26.41
N GLN A 131 0.10 -6.39 -27.24
CA GLN A 131 0.45 -5.03 -26.84
C GLN A 131 -0.80 -4.17 -26.60
N GLN A 132 -1.82 -4.31 -27.45
CA GLN A 132 -3.10 -3.62 -27.29
C GLN A 132 -3.78 -4.05 -25.98
N ASN A 133 -3.91 -5.34 -25.75
CA ASN A 133 -4.51 -5.90 -24.52
C ASN A 133 -3.73 -5.44 -23.27
N ARG A 134 -2.39 -5.50 -23.29
CA ARG A 134 -1.56 -4.98 -22.19
C ARG A 134 -1.79 -3.51 -21.91
N LYS A 135 -1.95 -2.71 -22.97
CA LYS A 135 -2.23 -1.27 -22.84
C LYS A 135 -3.61 -1.04 -22.22
N GLU A 136 -4.62 -1.79 -22.66
CA GLU A 136 -5.98 -1.72 -22.11
C GLU A 136 -6.02 -2.15 -20.65
N ASP A 137 -5.36 -3.25 -20.28
CA ASP A 137 -5.24 -3.72 -18.89
C ASP A 137 -4.54 -2.68 -18.02
N TYR A 138 -3.47 -2.07 -18.54
CA TYR A 138 -2.79 -0.99 -17.83
C TYR A 138 -3.70 0.22 -17.58
N LEU A 139 -4.47 0.63 -18.59
CA LEU A 139 -5.41 1.75 -18.47
C LEU A 139 -6.55 1.43 -17.51
N LYS A 140 -7.11 0.20 -17.55
CA LYS A 140 -8.12 -0.27 -16.59
C LYS A 140 -7.59 -0.17 -15.17
N LYS A 141 -6.40 -0.74 -14.89
CA LYS A 141 -5.74 -0.66 -13.59
C LYS A 141 -5.49 0.79 -13.15
N TYR A 142 -5.00 1.64 -14.03
CA TYR A 142 -4.74 3.05 -13.76
C TYR A 142 -6.01 3.81 -13.33
N PHE A 143 -7.10 3.71 -14.10
CA PHE A 143 -8.34 4.40 -13.76
C PHE A 143 -9.02 3.83 -12.54
N PHE A 144 -8.92 2.51 -12.31
CA PHE A 144 -9.41 1.87 -11.09
C PHE A 144 -8.70 2.40 -9.85
N LEU A 145 -7.37 2.39 -9.84
CA LEU A 145 -6.58 2.93 -8.73
C LEU A 145 -6.87 4.42 -8.51
N ARG A 146 -6.91 5.18 -9.61
CA ARG A 146 -7.22 6.60 -9.53
C ARG A 146 -8.60 6.85 -8.92
N TYR A 147 -9.60 6.05 -9.27
CA TYR A 147 -10.93 6.12 -8.69
C TYR A 147 -10.91 5.78 -7.19
N LEU A 148 -10.25 4.71 -6.78
CA LEU A 148 -10.15 4.32 -5.37
C LEU A 148 -9.57 5.45 -4.51
N TYR A 149 -8.51 6.11 -4.97
CA TYR A 149 -7.87 7.18 -4.20
C TYR A 149 -8.56 8.54 -4.30
N SER A 150 -9.19 8.86 -5.42
CA SER A 150 -9.83 10.17 -5.64
C SER A 150 -11.30 10.22 -5.24
N GLY A 151 -12.01 9.11 -5.34
CA GLY A 151 -13.48 9.03 -5.21
C GLY A 151 -14.26 9.77 -6.31
N LYS A 152 -13.58 10.21 -7.40
CA LYS A 152 -14.20 11.03 -8.44
C LYS A 152 -14.94 10.17 -9.46
N GLU A 153 -16.21 10.48 -9.68
CA GLU A 153 -17.08 9.79 -10.66
C GLU A 153 -16.52 9.85 -12.08
N GLU A 154 -15.76 10.90 -12.43
CA GLU A 154 -15.11 11.04 -13.72
C GLU A 154 -14.13 9.91 -14.03
N ASP A 155 -13.37 9.49 -13.03
CA ASP A 155 -12.39 8.40 -13.13
C ASP A 155 -13.09 7.06 -13.32
N PHE A 156 -14.23 6.88 -12.64
CA PHE A 156 -15.07 5.69 -12.77
C PHE A 156 -15.70 5.58 -14.18
N VAL A 157 -16.22 6.68 -14.73
CA VAL A 157 -16.77 6.71 -16.10
C VAL A 157 -15.72 6.35 -17.16
N GLN A 158 -14.45 6.71 -16.94
CA GLN A 158 -13.38 6.28 -17.85
C GLN A 158 -13.10 4.76 -17.73
N LEU A 159 -13.18 4.23 -16.53
CA LEU A 159 -13.05 2.79 -16.29
C LEU A 159 -14.19 2.01 -16.97
N GLU A 160 -15.45 2.45 -16.80
CA GLU A 160 -16.60 1.82 -17.46
C GLU A 160 -16.43 1.74 -18.98
N LYS A 161 -15.99 2.81 -19.63
CA LYS A 161 -15.75 2.82 -21.08
C LYS A 161 -14.72 1.80 -21.56
N LEU A 162 -13.81 1.39 -20.68
CA LEU A 162 -12.79 0.39 -20.98
C LEU A 162 -13.22 -1.04 -20.64
N THR A 163 -14.30 -1.20 -19.82
CA THR A 163 -14.78 -2.51 -19.34
C THR A 163 -16.06 -2.97 -20.04
N ASP A 164 -16.74 -2.11 -20.81
CA ASP A 164 -18.06 -2.39 -21.42
C ASP A 164 -18.13 -3.63 -22.35
N GLU A 165 -17.00 -4.30 -22.61
CA GLU A 165 -16.93 -5.47 -23.49
C GLU A 165 -16.35 -6.73 -22.82
N THR A 166 -16.04 -6.71 -21.52
CA THR A 166 -15.35 -7.85 -20.85
C THR A 166 -16.07 -8.32 -19.60
N GLU A 167 -15.86 -9.63 -19.24
CA GLU A 167 -16.38 -10.29 -18.03
C GLU A 167 -15.88 -9.62 -16.71
N ASP A 168 -14.93 -8.71 -16.77
CA ASP A 168 -14.32 -7.99 -15.65
C ASP A 168 -15.09 -6.70 -15.29
N ASP A 169 -16.41 -6.76 -15.22
CA ASP A 169 -17.22 -5.62 -14.82
C ASP A 169 -17.05 -5.34 -13.32
N VAL A 170 -16.41 -4.22 -13.02
CA VAL A 170 -16.16 -3.76 -11.63
C VAL A 170 -17.45 -3.55 -10.83
N SER A 171 -18.60 -3.42 -11.51
CA SER A 171 -19.92 -3.29 -10.87
C SER A 171 -20.43 -4.60 -10.23
N GLN A 172 -19.82 -5.74 -10.55
CA GLN A 172 -20.24 -7.05 -10.03
C GLN A 172 -19.64 -7.36 -8.64
N PHE A 173 -18.64 -6.62 -8.19
CA PHE A 173 -17.97 -6.94 -6.92
C PHE A 173 -18.77 -6.51 -5.71
N SER A 174 -19.00 -7.46 -4.82
CA SER A 174 -19.74 -7.28 -3.57
C SER A 174 -18.87 -7.15 -2.33
N ARG A 175 -17.60 -7.54 -2.41
CA ARG A 175 -16.63 -7.49 -1.31
C ARG A 175 -15.26 -7.09 -1.78
N MET A 176 -14.59 -6.31 -0.95
CA MET A 176 -13.19 -5.93 -1.11
C MET A 176 -12.39 -6.46 0.08
N VAL A 177 -11.26 -7.06 -0.19
CA VAL A 177 -10.27 -7.48 0.80
C VAL A 177 -8.97 -6.78 0.48
N LEU A 178 -8.54 -5.88 1.34
CA LEU A 178 -7.24 -5.23 1.28
C LEU A 178 -6.25 -6.05 2.10
N VAL A 179 -5.14 -6.43 1.48
CA VAL A 179 -4.09 -7.24 2.10
C VAL A 179 -2.82 -6.42 2.16
N SER A 180 -2.24 -6.34 3.35
CA SER A 180 -0.90 -5.81 3.58
C SER A 180 0.04 -6.94 3.97
N ALA A 181 1.16 -7.08 3.27
CA ALA A 181 2.20 -8.07 3.54
C ALA A 181 3.57 -7.40 3.63
N SER A 182 4.48 -7.98 4.41
CA SER A 182 5.81 -7.41 4.59
C SER A 182 6.78 -7.81 3.48
N ASN A 183 7.94 -7.13 3.41
CA ASN A 183 9.12 -7.49 2.63
C ASN A 183 8.97 -7.47 1.10
N GLY A 184 8.10 -6.62 0.56
CA GLY A 184 7.92 -6.50 -0.89
C GLY A 184 7.29 -7.74 -1.53
N PHE A 185 6.44 -8.42 -0.78
CA PHE A 185 5.83 -9.70 -1.16
C PHE A 185 5.20 -9.67 -2.57
N PHE A 186 4.45 -8.62 -2.88
CA PHE A 186 3.71 -8.51 -4.13
C PHE A 186 4.57 -8.08 -5.35
N GLU A 187 5.87 -7.82 -5.19
CA GLU A 187 6.79 -7.59 -6.33
C GLU A 187 7.33 -8.89 -6.94
N THR A 188 7.49 -9.94 -6.13
CA THR A 188 8.32 -11.10 -6.49
C THR A 188 7.54 -12.36 -6.88
N GLU A 189 6.26 -12.50 -6.49
CA GLU A 189 5.54 -13.80 -6.52
C GLU A 189 4.17 -13.76 -7.24
N GLU A 190 3.92 -12.78 -8.12
CA GLU A 190 2.56 -12.43 -8.57
C GLU A 190 1.81 -13.57 -9.31
N GLU A 191 2.37 -14.21 -10.32
CA GLU A 191 1.62 -15.18 -11.15
C GLU A 191 1.42 -16.55 -10.49
N HIS A 192 2.47 -17.12 -9.92
CA HIS A 192 2.38 -18.43 -9.28
C HIS A 192 1.53 -18.38 -8.01
N PHE A 193 1.67 -17.32 -7.26
CA PHE A 193 0.91 -17.05 -6.05
C PHE A 193 -0.60 -16.97 -6.32
N LEU A 194 -1.04 -16.21 -7.31
CA LEU A 194 -2.46 -16.04 -7.63
C LEU A 194 -3.13 -17.34 -8.04
N THR A 195 -2.44 -18.16 -8.83
CA THR A 195 -2.96 -19.48 -9.25
C THR A 195 -3.15 -20.39 -8.03
N SER A 196 -2.14 -20.50 -7.18
CA SER A 196 -2.20 -21.32 -5.97
C SER A 196 -3.24 -20.82 -4.95
N LEU A 197 -3.40 -19.51 -4.82
CA LEU A 197 -4.41 -18.91 -3.95
C LEU A 197 -5.83 -19.20 -4.46
N LYS A 198 -6.09 -19.14 -5.77
CA LYS A 198 -7.40 -19.49 -6.36
C LYS A 198 -7.78 -20.93 -6.07
N GLU A 199 -6.81 -21.86 -6.17
CA GLU A 199 -7.02 -23.27 -5.85
C GLU A 199 -7.36 -23.50 -4.37
N GLU A 200 -6.66 -22.81 -3.44
CA GLU A 200 -6.89 -22.93 -1.99
C GLU A 200 -8.24 -22.33 -1.56
N VAL A 201 -8.54 -21.13 -2.05
CA VAL A 201 -9.77 -20.41 -1.70
C VAL A 201 -10.98 -21.01 -2.42
N GLN A 202 -10.79 -21.65 -3.57
CA GLN A 202 -11.83 -22.22 -4.45
C GLN A 202 -12.87 -21.16 -4.85
N ARG A 203 -12.41 -19.94 -5.13
CA ARG A 203 -13.23 -18.79 -5.49
C ARG A 203 -12.53 -17.96 -6.56
N GLU A 204 -13.32 -17.41 -7.47
CA GLU A 204 -12.83 -16.40 -8.39
C GLU A 204 -12.77 -15.05 -7.71
N PHE A 205 -11.72 -14.31 -8.03
CA PHE A 205 -11.53 -12.93 -7.56
C PHE A 205 -10.80 -12.11 -8.61
N TYR A 206 -11.05 -10.84 -8.62
CA TYR A 206 -10.27 -9.88 -9.37
C TYR A 206 -9.15 -9.33 -8.46
N TYR A 207 -7.93 -9.32 -8.97
CA TYR A 207 -6.74 -8.94 -8.22
C TYR A 207 -6.16 -7.63 -8.73
N VAL A 208 -5.85 -6.73 -7.82
CA VAL A 208 -5.18 -5.46 -8.13
C VAL A 208 -4.02 -5.25 -7.18
N ASN A 209 -2.82 -5.23 -7.72
CA ASN A 209 -1.63 -4.86 -6.97
C ASN A 209 -1.57 -3.33 -6.81
N LEU A 210 -1.49 -2.84 -5.57
CA LEU A 210 -1.36 -1.42 -5.25
C LEU A 210 0.11 -0.98 -5.23
N ASN A 211 0.93 -1.76 -4.54
CA ASN A 211 2.37 -1.52 -4.37
C ASN A 211 3.07 -2.83 -3.94
N SER A 212 4.36 -2.76 -3.64
CA SER A 212 5.16 -3.92 -3.21
C SER A 212 4.62 -4.66 -1.99
N ASN A 213 3.87 -3.99 -1.12
CA ASN A 213 3.40 -4.53 0.15
C ASN A 213 1.88 -4.68 0.24
N GLU A 214 1.12 -4.11 -0.68
CA GLU A 214 -0.33 -4.05 -0.59
C GLU A 214 -1.01 -4.44 -1.87
N SER A 215 -2.11 -5.19 -1.74
CA SER A 215 -2.95 -5.61 -2.86
C SER A 215 -4.41 -5.73 -2.47
N ILE A 216 -5.29 -5.60 -3.45
CA ILE A 216 -6.73 -5.73 -3.29
C ILE A 216 -7.21 -6.99 -3.99
N PHE A 217 -8.11 -7.70 -3.33
CA PHE A 217 -8.89 -8.81 -3.87
C PHE A 217 -10.36 -8.43 -3.87
N LEU A 218 -11.00 -8.48 -5.03
CA LEU A 218 -12.41 -8.17 -5.20
C LEU A 218 -13.19 -9.43 -5.52
N PHE A 219 -14.29 -9.66 -4.80
CA PHE A 219 -15.14 -10.84 -4.94
C PHE A 219 -16.55 -10.43 -5.38
N ALA A 220 -17.10 -11.14 -6.36
CA ALA A 220 -18.45 -10.89 -6.86
C ALA A 220 -19.54 -11.59 -6.02
N GLU A 221 -19.19 -12.63 -5.27
CA GLU A 221 -20.15 -13.46 -4.57
C GLU A 221 -20.79 -12.75 -3.38
N LYS A 222 -22.11 -12.64 -3.43
CA LYS A 222 -22.97 -12.24 -2.29
C LYS A 222 -23.24 -13.48 -1.43
N TYR A 223 -23.63 -13.31 -0.21
CA TYR A 223 -24.03 -14.40 0.71
C TYR A 223 -22.93 -15.42 1.05
N THR A 224 -21.67 -15.06 0.91
CA THR A 224 -20.53 -15.87 1.32
C THR A 224 -20.07 -15.47 2.71
N ASP A 225 -19.71 -16.45 3.54
CA ASP A 225 -19.04 -16.19 4.81
C ASP A 225 -17.57 -15.80 4.56
N TYR A 226 -17.32 -14.50 4.50
CA TYR A 226 -16.00 -13.97 4.24
C TYR A 226 -15.01 -14.19 5.40
N HIS A 227 -15.47 -14.48 6.62
CA HIS A 227 -14.58 -14.90 7.70
C HIS A 227 -13.83 -16.18 7.33
N VAL A 228 -14.55 -17.16 6.77
CA VAL A 228 -13.97 -18.44 6.32
C VAL A 228 -13.03 -18.24 5.12
N VAL A 229 -13.44 -17.41 4.17
CA VAL A 229 -12.63 -17.13 2.97
C VAL A 229 -11.30 -16.48 3.34
N VAL A 230 -11.37 -15.40 4.12
CA VAL A 230 -10.17 -14.63 4.50
C VAL A 230 -9.29 -15.38 5.49
N GLU A 231 -9.86 -16.21 6.36
CA GLU A 231 -9.08 -17.10 7.21
C GLU A 231 -8.29 -18.13 6.39
N LYS A 232 -8.86 -18.67 5.32
CA LYS A 232 -8.12 -19.54 4.38
C LYS A 232 -7.01 -18.76 3.68
N MET A 233 -7.30 -17.54 3.20
CA MET A 233 -6.28 -16.68 2.61
C MET A 233 -5.14 -16.43 3.60
N TYR A 234 -5.44 -16.03 4.83
CA TYR A 234 -4.44 -15.78 5.87
C TYR A 234 -3.58 -17.02 6.15
N ARG A 235 -4.20 -18.19 6.32
CA ARG A 235 -3.45 -19.44 6.52
C ARG A 235 -2.56 -19.79 5.34
N PHE A 236 -3.03 -19.57 4.12
CA PHE A 236 -2.25 -19.77 2.92
C PHE A 236 -1.00 -18.88 2.91
N PHE A 237 -1.15 -17.58 3.18
CA PHE A 237 -0.04 -16.64 3.29
C PHE A 237 0.94 -17.02 4.42
N ALA A 238 0.42 -17.32 5.60
CA ALA A 238 1.24 -17.65 6.77
C ALA A 238 2.03 -18.96 6.62
N HIS A 239 1.51 -19.94 5.86
CA HIS A 239 2.15 -21.24 5.67
C HIS A 239 3.11 -21.31 4.48
N GLN A 240 2.83 -20.58 3.43
CA GLN A 240 3.66 -20.65 2.21
C GLN A 240 4.78 -19.60 2.18
N PHE A 241 4.57 -18.48 2.83
CA PHE A 241 5.41 -17.30 2.64
C PHE A 241 5.79 -16.70 3.99
N ASP A 242 6.61 -17.17 4.77
CA ASP A 242 7.12 -16.64 6.07
C ASP A 242 7.07 -15.08 6.18
N SER A 243 5.88 -14.52 5.92
CA SER A 243 5.61 -13.10 5.84
C SER A 243 4.46 -12.71 6.78
N GLU A 244 4.67 -11.67 7.57
CA GLU A 244 3.56 -11.05 8.30
C GLU A 244 2.57 -10.43 7.32
N CYS A 245 1.30 -10.80 7.45
CA CYS A 245 0.22 -10.28 6.62
C CYS A 245 -1.02 -9.94 7.43
N TYR A 246 -1.70 -8.90 6.98
CA TYR A 246 -2.90 -8.34 7.59
C TYR A 246 -3.98 -8.15 6.52
N PHE A 247 -5.21 -8.41 6.87
CA PHE A 247 -6.35 -8.42 5.96
C PHE A 247 -7.44 -7.50 6.51
N ALA A 248 -7.88 -6.54 5.72
CA ALA A 248 -9.05 -5.73 6.00
C ALA A 248 -10.15 -6.08 5.00
N VAL A 249 -11.34 -6.38 5.50
CA VAL A 249 -12.49 -6.87 4.74
C VAL A 249 -13.61 -5.84 4.79
N SER A 250 -14.10 -5.42 3.61
CA SER A 250 -15.20 -4.45 3.52
C SER A 250 -16.51 -5.02 4.06
N LYS A 251 -17.48 -4.17 4.37
CA LYS A 251 -18.88 -4.58 4.38
C LYS A 251 -19.35 -4.93 2.97
N GLU A 252 -20.57 -5.43 2.83
CA GLU A 252 -21.16 -5.69 1.52
C GLU A 252 -21.30 -4.39 0.73
N ILE A 253 -20.72 -4.38 -0.48
CA ILE A 253 -20.74 -3.24 -1.38
C ILE A 253 -21.95 -3.39 -2.29
N GLU A 254 -22.98 -2.60 -2.03
CA GLU A 254 -24.23 -2.61 -2.80
C GLU A 254 -24.16 -1.68 -4.02
N ASP A 255 -23.45 -0.56 -3.88
CA ASP A 255 -23.24 0.43 -4.93
C ASP A 255 -21.74 0.65 -5.16
N ARG A 256 -21.35 0.61 -6.42
CA ARG A 256 -19.98 0.90 -6.89
C ARG A 256 -19.45 2.26 -6.41
N LYS A 257 -20.32 3.25 -6.20
CA LYS A 257 -19.95 4.56 -5.64
C LYS A 257 -19.34 4.47 -4.25
N ASN A 258 -19.61 3.39 -3.54
CA ASN A 258 -19.07 3.15 -2.21
C ASN A 258 -17.68 2.49 -2.23
N LEU A 259 -17.17 2.04 -3.40
CA LEU A 259 -15.87 1.38 -3.49
C LEU A 259 -14.73 2.23 -2.93
N ALA A 260 -14.68 3.53 -3.27
CA ALA A 260 -13.64 4.43 -2.78
C ALA A 260 -13.75 4.72 -1.27
N GLU A 261 -14.99 4.83 -0.75
CA GLU A 261 -15.23 5.00 0.69
C GLU A 261 -14.85 3.74 1.46
N GLU A 262 -15.23 2.56 0.95
CA GLU A 262 -14.85 1.29 1.55
C GLU A 262 -13.34 1.08 1.51
N PHE A 263 -12.68 1.39 0.40
CA PHE A 263 -11.23 1.30 0.30
C PHE A 263 -10.54 2.16 1.37
N LYS A 264 -10.97 3.41 1.53
CA LYS A 264 -10.44 4.31 2.55
C LYS A 264 -10.70 3.79 3.98
N ALA A 265 -11.86 3.18 4.21
CA ALA A 265 -12.17 2.54 5.49
C ALA A 265 -11.22 1.35 5.76
N LEU A 266 -10.93 0.53 4.73
CA LEU A 266 -10.01 -0.59 4.85
C LEU A 266 -8.56 -0.14 5.10
N GLU A 267 -8.10 0.93 4.45
CA GLU A 267 -6.79 1.53 4.76
C GLU A 267 -6.70 1.93 6.24
N GLY A 268 -7.71 2.65 6.74
CA GLY A 268 -7.78 3.02 8.16
C GLY A 268 -7.81 1.82 9.11
N MET A 269 -8.48 0.73 8.72
CA MET A 269 -8.50 -0.51 9.53
C MET A 269 -7.14 -1.22 9.53
N LEU A 270 -6.41 -1.20 8.43
CA LEU A 270 -5.04 -1.76 8.40
C LEU A 270 -4.06 -0.96 9.26
N GLU A 271 -4.29 0.35 9.47
CA GLU A 271 -3.49 1.13 10.41
C GLU A 271 -3.61 0.61 11.86
N GLU A 272 -4.72 -0.08 12.20
CA GLU A 272 -4.90 -0.68 13.53
C GLU A 272 -3.90 -1.80 13.84
N GLN A 273 -3.26 -2.41 12.83
CA GLN A 273 -2.16 -3.37 13.05
C GLN A 273 -1.05 -2.79 13.93
N PHE A 274 -0.83 -1.48 13.85
CA PHE A 274 0.14 -0.78 14.69
C PHE A 274 -0.17 -0.93 16.18
N TYR A 275 -1.44 -0.91 16.54
CA TYR A 275 -1.91 -1.07 17.92
C TYR A 275 -2.16 -2.53 18.31
N GLN A 276 -2.49 -3.37 17.34
CA GLN A 276 -2.90 -4.76 17.53
C GLN A 276 -2.12 -5.72 16.61
N PRO A 277 -0.81 -5.89 16.82
CA PRO A 277 0.04 -6.68 15.91
C PRO A 277 -0.32 -8.18 15.86
N HIS A 278 -1.09 -8.68 16.82
CA HIS A 278 -1.54 -10.08 16.85
C HIS A 278 -2.92 -10.29 16.18
N GLN A 279 -3.60 -9.21 15.80
CA GLN A 279 -4.84 -9.29 15.05
C GLN A 279 -4.53 -9.15 13.57
N HIS A 280 -4.72 -10.22 12.82
CA HIS A 280 -4.40 -10.27 11.38
C HIS A 280 -5.61 -10.02 10.48
N LEU A 281 -6.83 -10.14 11.02
CA LEU A 281 -8.08 -10.03 10.28
C LEU A 281 -8.94 -8.91 10.88
N PHE A 282 -9.33 -7.96 10.04
CA PHE A 282 -10.17 -6.81 10.40
C PHE A 282 -11.41 -6.81 9.52
N PHE A 283 -12.60 -6.66 10.10
CA PHE A 283 -13.87 -6.66 9.38
C PHE A 283 -14.62 -5.36 9.58
N HIS A 284 -14.95 -4.67 8.48
CA HIS A 284 -15.69 -3.41 8.54
C HIS A 284 -17.11 -3.65 9.05
N GLY A 285 -17.52 -2.91 10.09
CA GLY A 285 -18.83 -3.02 10.73
C GLY A 285 -18.89 -3.88 11.99
N GLU A 286 -17.81 -4.57 12.36
CA GLU A 286 -17.67 -5.13 13.69
C GLU A 286 -17.37 -4.01 14.69
N LYS A 287 -18.16 -3.94 15.76
CA LYS A 287 -18.19 -2.81 16.71
C LYS A 287 -16.80 -2.49 17.27
N GLN A 288 -16.29 -1.32 16.92
CA GLN A 288 -15.27 -0.62 17.69
C GLN A 288 -15.92 0.60 18.33
N GLU A 289 -15.77 0.79 19.64
CA GLU A 289 -16.22 2.01 20.32
C GLU A 289 -15.30 3.16 19.90
N GLU A 290 -15.80 4.04 19.03
CA GLU A 290 -15.12 5.26 18.64
C GLU A 290 -15.10 6.26 19.81
N LYS A 291 -13.99 6.37 20.53
CA LYS A 291 -13.69 7.52 21.36
C LYS A 291 -12.92 8.54 20.51
N LYS A 292 -13.50 9.72 20.29
CA LYS A 292 -12.80 10.81 19.60
C LYS A 292 -11.56 11.21 20.42
N ALA A 293 -10.41 11.16 19.77
CA ALA A 293 -9.15 11.64 20.33
C ALA A 293 -9.14 13.17 20.39
N ASP A 294 -8.70 13.73 21.51
CA ASP A 294 -8.44 15.17 21.62
C ASP A 294 -6.90 15.42 21.60
N PRO A 295 -6.37 15.97 20.51
CA PRO A 295 -4.93 16.28 20.41
C PRO A 295 -4.47 17.34 21.43
N ALA A 296 -5.38 18.12 22.01
CA ALA A 296 -5.03 19.16 23.00
C ALA A 296 -4.47 18.54 24.29
N GLU A 297 -4.96 17.35 24.69
CA GLU A 297 -4.41 16.66 25.87
C GLU A 297 -2.97 16.19 25.69
N ASP A 298 -2.53 15.93 24.45
CA ASP A 298 -1.14 15.50 24.20
C ASP A 298 -0.14 16.60 24.52
N SER A 299 -0.51 17.87 24.25
CA SER A 299 0.35 19.00 24.51
C SER A 299 0.64 19.19 26.00
N GLU A 300 -0.36 18.97 26.87
CA GLU A 300 -0.19 19.09 28.32
C GLU A 300 0.70 17.96 28.87
N ILE A 301 0.46 16.73 28.45
CA ILE A 301 1.28 15.59 28.91
C ILE A 301 2.72 15.72 28.40
N MET A 302 2.91 16.15 27.17
CA MET A 302 4.24 16.36 26.60
C MET A 302 5.00 17.49 27.31
N GLU A 303 4.32 18.58 27.67
CA GLU A 303 4.91 19.66 28.46
C GLU A 303 5.33 19.14 29.86
N GLN A 304 4.49 18.33 30.50
CA GLN A 304 4.82 17.70 31.80
C GLN A 304 6.05 16.81 31.68
N ILE A 305 6.08 15.88 30.70
CA ILE A 305 7.22 15.00 30.45
C ILE A 305 8.51 15.80 30.19
N THR A 306 8.44 16.84 29.35
CA THR A 306 9.61 17.69 29.07
C THR A 306 10.13 18.38 30.34
N ASN A 307 9.22 18.87 31.17
CA ASN A 307 9.55 19.50 32.42
C ASN A 307 10.17 18.48 33.40
N ASP A 308 9.59 17.31 33.54
CA ASP A 308 10.10 16.25 34.40
C ASP A 308 11.52 15.81 33.99
N ILE A 309 11.78 15.69 32.70
CA ILE A 309 13.12 15.43 32.16
C ILE A 309 14.07 16.58 32.54
N GLN A 310 13.68 17.86 32.31
CA GLN A 310 14.51 19.01 32.59
C GLN A 310 14.85 19.16 34.07
N TYR A 311 13.89 18.84 34.97
CA TYR A 311 14.05 18.97 36.42
C TYR A 311 14.49 17.67 37.10
N LYS A 312 14.71 16.60 36.31
CA LYS A 312 15.14 15.28 36.80
C LYS A 312 14.16 14.63 37.79
N ASP A 313 12.85 14.87 37.59
CA ASP A 313 11.80 14.30 38.43
C ASP A 313 11.39 12.91 37.95
N LEU A 314 12.19 11.92 38.28
CA LEU A 314 11.99 10.53 37.81
C LEU A 314 10.64 9.91 38.19
N PRO A 315 10.10 10.12 39.42
CA PRO A 315 8.79 9.56 39.78
C PRO A 315 7.64 10.09 38.93
N HIS A 316 7.58 11.42 38.69
CA HIS A 316 6.54 12.02 37.85
C HIS A 316 6.75 11.69 36.38
N LEU A 317 7.99 11.71 35.90
CA LEU A 317 8.34 11.30 34.55
C LEU A 317 7.81 9.91 34.20
N ARG A 318 8.02 8.91 35.09
CA ARG A 318 7.47 7.56 34.90
C ARG A 318 5.95 7.54 34.88
N GLN A 319 5.31 8.30 35.75
CA GLN A 319 3.86 8.38 35.83
C GLN A 319 3.27 9.02 34.56
N ASP A 320 3.85 10.10 34.09
CA ASP A 320 3.33 10.84 32.91
C ASP A 320 3.64 10.10 31.61
N PHE A 321 4.78 9.41 31.55
CA PHE A 321 5.06 8.47 30.44
C PHE A 321 4.06 7.31 30.41
N GLN A 322 3.72 6.74 31.55
CA GLN A 322 2.70 5.69 31.65
C GLN A 322 1.30 6.19 31.25
N LYS A 323 0.92 7.40 31.63
CA LYS A 323 -0.36 8.00 31.18
C LYS A 323 -0.41 8.15 29.67
N LEU A 324 0.69 8.60 29.04
CA LEU A 324 0.80 8.74 27.60
C LEU A 324 0.70 7.37 26.90
N GLU A 325 1.39 6.37 27.44
CA GLU A 325 1.33 4.99 26.97
C GLU A 325 -0.11 4.44 27.03
N ASP A 326 -0.77 4.55 28.19
CA ASP A 326 -2.14 4.08 28.39
C ASP A 326 -3.13 4.80 27.48
N LYS A 327 -2.93 6.10 27.22
CA LYS A 327 -3.73 6.88 26.30
C LYS A 327 -3.65 6.31 24.88
N TYR A 328 -2.44 6.05 24.35
CA TYR A 328 -2.29 5.51 22.99
C TYR A 328 -2.69 4.04 22.90
N ARG A 329 -2.57 3.26 23.97
CA ARG A 329 -3.11 1.88 24.03
C ARG A 329 -4.64 1.85 23.99
N ALA A 330 -5.30 2.82 24.64
CA ALA A 330 -6.74 2.90 24.74
C ALA A 330 -7.39 3.55 23.50
N ASN A 331 -6.67 4.46 22.81
CA ASN A 331 -7.18 5.23 21.69
C ASN A 331 -6.38 4.97 20.42
N LYS A 332 -6.95 4.21 19.49
CA LYS A 332 -6.35 3.75 18.25
C LYS A 332 -6.55 4.69 17.06
N GLN A 333 -7.10 5.88 17.26
CA GLN A 333 -7.43 6.82 16.18
C GLN A 333 -6.24 7.68 15.70
N PHE A 334 -5.15 7.67 16.43
CA PHE A 334 -3.95 8.38 16.00
C PHE A 334 -3.23 7.59 14.92
N SER A 335 -2.76 8.26 13.87
CA SER A 335 -1.90 7.60 12.89
C SER A 335 -0.59 7.14 13.54
N ASP A 336 -0.03 6.05 13.07
CA ASP A 336 1.27 5.54 13.53
C ASP A 336 2.38 6.60 13.42
N MET A 337 2.34 7.40 12.36
CA MET A 337 3.27 8.50 12.13
C MET A 337 3.18 9.57 13.21
N TYR A 338 1.97 9.94 13.63
CA TYR A 338 1.77 10.92 14.70
C TYR A 338 2.31 10.38 16.04
N VAL A 339 1.99 9.14 16.37
CA VAL A 339 2.50 8.49 17.58
C VAL A 339 4.03 8.43 17.57
N LYS A 340 4.63 8.00 16.48
CA LYS A 340 6.08 7.97 16.31
C LYS A 340 6.69 9.37 16.46
N PHE A 341 6.03 10.40 15.94
CA PHE A 341 6.48 11.80 16.09
C PHE A 341 6.50 12.21 17.57
N VAL A 342 5.42 11.96 18.33
CA VAL A 342 5.35 12.28 19.75
C VAL A 342 6.45 11.57 20.54
N PHE A 343 6.59 10.27 20.38
CA PHE A 343 7.61 9.47 21.08
C PHE A 343 9.05 9.83 20.64
N SER A 344 9.25 10.25 19.39
CA SER A 344 10.57 10.75 18.96
C SER A 344 10.95 12.06 19.63
N GLY A 345 9.96 12.90 19.94
CA GLY A 345 10.16 14.12 20.75
C GLY A 345 10.66 13.80 22.15
N ILE A 346 10.01 12.85 22.84
CA ILE A 346 10.45 12.38 24.16
C ILE A 346 11.86 11.80 24.11
N LEU A 347 12.10 10.93 23.12
CA LEU A 347 13.41 10.32 22.92
C LEU A 347 14.51 11.36 22.76
N LYS A 348 14.24 12.42 22.01
CA LYS A 348 15.18 13.53 21.82
C LYS A 348 15.44 14.26 23.14
N GLU A 349 14.40 14.66 23.88
CA GLU A 349 14.56 15.36 25.16
C GLU A 349 15.38 14.55 26.17
N LEU A 350 15.12 13.22 26.28
CA LEU A 350 15.91 12.34 27.15
C LEU A 350 17.40 12.34 26.76
N LEU A 351 17.69 12.16 25.48
CA LEU A 351 19.06 12.06 24.98
C LEU A 351 19.82 13.39 25.06
N ASP A 352 19.14 14.51 24.85
CA ASP A 352 19.75 15.86 24.98
C ASP A 352 20.19 16.17 26.41
N GLN A 353 19.60 15.52 27.43
CA GLN A 353 19.96 15.68 28.85
C GLN A 353 21.05 14.69 29.32
N MET A 354 21.47 13.76 28.46
CA MET A 354 22.49 12.76 28.81
C MET A 354 23.86 13.19 28.30
N ASP A 355 24.84 13.31 29.18
CA ASP A 355 26.22 13.67 28.82
C ASP A 355 26.86 12.64 27.88
N GLY A 356 27.51 13.11 26.80
CA GLY A 356 28.26 12.26 25.86
C GLY A 356 27.45 11.64 24.72
N MET A 357 26.18 12.06 24.52
CA MET A 357 25.38 11.65 23.37
C MET A 357 25.79 12.40 22.11
N ASP A 358 26.13 11.61 21.04
CA ASP A 358 26.45 12.12 19.72
C ASP A 358 25.16 12.19 18.86
N GLU A 359 25.07 13.21 18.02
CA GLU A 359 23.98 13.41 17.04
C GLU A 359 23.75 12.15 16.16
N LYS A 360 24.78 11.36 15.92
CA LYS A 360 24.67 10.07 15.22
C LYS A 360 23.93 9.00 16.01
N MET A 361 24.02 9.00 17.33
CA MET A 361 23.28 8.05 18.18
C MET A 361 21.80 8.40 18.22
N LEU A 362 21.49 9.69 18.35
CA LEU A 362 20.12 10.19 18.25
C LEU A 362 19.50 9.77 16.90
N SER A 363 20.17 10.08 15.78
CA SER A 363 19.69 9.73 14.45
C SER A 363 19.40 8.24 14.30
N LYS A 364 20.29 7.35 14.77
CA LYS A 364 20.10 5.91 14.71
C LYS A 364 18.88 5.43 15.53
N ARG A 365 18.65 6.00 16.71
CA ARG A 365 17.50 5.61 17.56
C ARG A 365 16.20 6.13 16.98
N VAL A 366 16.19 7.35 16.47
CA VAL A 366 15.04 7.90 15.74
C VAL A 366 14.72 7.07 14.51
N ASP A 367 15.73 6.72 13.70
CA ASP A 367 15.55 5.82 12.54
C ASP A 367 14.96 4.45 12.96
N ARG A 368 15.47 3.87 14.07
CA ARG A 368 14.94 2.61 14.62
C ARG A 368 13.47 2.77 15.02
N LEU A 369 13.11 3.87 15.69
CA LEU A 369 11.75 4.18 16.12
C LEU A 369 10.79 4.31 14.93
N TYR A 370 11.18 5.04 13.88
CA TYR A 370 10.34 5.19 12.69
C TYR A 370 10.16 3.89 11.89
N ARG A 371 11.08 2.94 12.01
CA ARG A 371 10.98 1.60 11.41
C ARG A 371 10.11 0.62 12.22
N CYS A 372 9.71 0.97 13.42
CA CYS A 372 8.82 0.12 14.22
C CYS A 372 7.48 -0.09 13.52
N LYS A 373 7.00 -1.34 13.53
CA LYS A 373 5.74 -1.72 12.91
C LYS A 373 4.56 -1.68 13.88
N ASN A 374 4.82 -1.58 15.18
CA ASN A 374 3.79 -1.57 16.21
C ASN A 374 4.12 -0.65 17.37
N LEU A 375 3.09 -0.26 18.12
CA LEU A 375 3.19 0.65 19.27
C LEU A 375 4.11 0.10 20.38
N LYS A 376 4.07 -1.20 20.62
CA LYS A 376 4.87 -1.83 21.67
C LYS A 376 6.37 -1.63 21.45
N ASP A 377 6.83 -1.78 20.20
CA ASP A 377 8.24 -1.61 19.86
C ASP A 377 8.66 -0.13 19.94
N VAL A 378 7.75 0.81 19.60
CA VAL A 378 7.98 2.24 19.75
C VAL A 378 8.19 2.59 21.24
N ILE A 379 7.28 2.13 22.09
CA ILE A 379 7.36 2.33 23.53
C ILE A 379 8.64 1.73 24.10
N ALA A 380 9.00 0.51 23.69
CA ALA A 380 10.21 -0.16 24.18
C ALA A 380 11.49 0.63 23.90
N ILE A 381 11.61 1.28 22.73
CA ILE A 381 12.78 2.13 22.40
C ILE A 381 12.89 3.35 23.31
N VAL A 382 11.75 3.97 23.63
CA VAL A 382 11.73 5.14 24.52
C VAL A 382 11.94 4.72 25.98
N ASP A 383 11.39 3.58 26.39
CA ASP A 383 11.61 3.03 27.74
C ASP A 383 13.08 2.61 27.95
N GLU A 384 13.75 2.02 26.93
CA GLU A 384 15.20 1.81 26.97
C GLU A 384 15.96 3.12 27.25
N ALA A 385 15.62 4.20 26.53
CA ALA A 385 16.25 5.50 26.72
C ALA A 385 15.94 6.12 28.09
N LEU A 386 14.71 5.92 28.59
CA LEU A 386 14.28 6.37 29.91
C LEU A 386 15.05 5.65 31.03
N GLN A 387 15.26 4.35 30.90
CA GLN A 387 16.09 3.58 31.85
C GLN A 387 17.54 4.03 31.85
N GLU A 388 18.12 4.30 30.69
CA GLU A 388 19.48 4.84 30.58
C GLU A 388 19.57 6.24 31.24
N TYR A 389 18.56 7.10 31.03
CA TYR A 389 18.48 8.42 31.64
C TYR A 389 18.40 8.32 33.17
N GLU A 390 17.54 7.43 33.71
CA GLU A 390 17.46 7.16 35.15
C GLU A 390 18.79 6.71 35.74
N HIS A 391 19.50 5.80 35.03
CA HIS A 391 20.81 5.33 35.48
C HIS A 391 21.83 6.45 35.49
N CYS A 392 21.87 7.30 34.45
CA CYS A 392 22.75 8.46 34.41
C CYS A 392 22.51 9.44 35.58
N ILE A 393 21.25 9.66 35.96
CA ILE A 393 20.92 10.52 37.10
C ILE A 393 21.37 9.86 38.40
N GLN A 394 21.14 8.58 38.60
CA GLN A 394 21.53 7.85 39.82
C GLN A 394 23.05 7.82 40.00
N GLU A 395 23.84 7.66 38.94
CA GLU A 395 25.30 7.73 39.00
C GLU A 395 25.82 9.12 39.36
N GLN A 396 25.09 10.18 39.00
CA GLN A 396 25.41 11.57 39.35
C GLN A 396 25.01 11.95 40.81
N GLU A 397 24.16 11.14 41.46
CA GLU A 397 23.63 11.39 42.78
C GLU A 397 24.50 10.76 43.89
N ASP A 398 25.74 11.25 44.03
CA ASP A 398 26.48 11.03 45.29
C ASP A 398 26.24 12.20 46.27
N GLY A 399 25.45 11.95 47.30
CA GLY A 399 25.26 12.90 48.39
C GLY A 399 24.08 13.86 48.30
N PHE A 400 24.26 15.09 48.82
CA PHE A 400 23.22 16.14 48.94
C PHE A 400 22.57 16.61 47.63
N ARG A 401 23.04 16.19 46.46
CA ARG A 401 22.47 16.52 45.15
C ARG A 401 21.05 15.95 44.97
N SER A 402 20.76 14.79 45.60
CA SER A 402 19.43 14.19 45.56
C SER A 402 18.36 15.06 46.23
N GLU A 403 18.67 15.60 47.42
CA GLU A 403 17.75 16.47 48.16
C GLU A 403 17.51 17.79 47.40
N ILE A 404 18.55 18.37 46.77
CA ILE A 404 18.43 19.63 46.01
C ILE A 404 17.60 19.39 44.75
N THR A 405 17.75 18.23 44.09
CA THR A 405 16.94 17.85 42.94
C THR A 405 15.46 17.70 43.28
N LYS A 406 15.14 17.05 44.45
CA LYS A 406 13.77 16.94 44.97
C LYS A 406 13.18 18.31 45.30
N VAL A 407 13.98 19.22 45.87
CA VAL A 407 13.56 20.61 46.15
C VAL A 407 13.26 21.39 44.90
N LYS A 408 14.09 21.28 43.85
CA LYS A 408 13.84 21.94 42.55
C LYS A 408 12.55 21.43 41.92
N SER A 409 12.37 20.12 41.85
CA SER A 409 11.16 19.49 41.30
C SER A 409 9.90 19.95 42.06
N TYR A 410 9.94 19.94 43.38
CA TYR A 410 8.82 20.40 44.20
C TYR A 410 8.48 21.87 43.93
N ILE A 411 9.48 22.75 43.84
CA ILE A 411 9.28 24.19 43.51
C ILE A 411 8.57 24.33 42.18
N TYR A 412 8.97 23.55 41.20
CA TYR A 412 8.41 23.61 39.87
C TYR A 412 6.94 23.19 39.79
N HIS A 413 6.55 22.16 40.52
CA HIS A 413 5.16 21.66 40.55
C HIS A 413 4.25 22.45 41.50
N HIS A 414 4.86 23.14 42.52
CA HIS A 414 4.14 23.84 43.59
C HIS A 414 4.41 25.34 43.64
N TYR A 415 4.95 25.94 42.56
CA TYR A 415 5.31 27.39 42.53
C TYR A 415 4.15 28.32 42.87
N GLN A 416 2.90 27.88 42.68
CA GLN A 416 1.66 28.61 42.96
C GLN A 416 1.39 28.74 44.47
N GLU A 417 1.98 27.89 45.29
CA GLU A 417 1.79 27.92 46.75
C GLU A 417 2.38 29.17 47.37
N ARG A 418 1.54 29.97 48.04
CA ARG A 418 1.96 31.24 48.62
C ARG A 418 3.02 31.11 49.69
N ASN A 419 2.99 29.98 50.47
CA ASN A 419 3.89 29.71 51.57
C ASN A 419 5.13 28.91 51.14
N LEU A 420 5.38 28.78 49.84
CA LEU A 420 6.55 28.09 49.32
C LEU A 420 7.83 28.84 49.74
N GLY A 421 8.69 28.19 50.50
CA GLY A 421 9.93 28.79 51.00
C GLY A 421 10.81 27.78 51.73
N ALA A 422 11.90 28.29 52.31
CA ALA A 422 12.90 27.43 52.98
C ALA A 422 12.34 26.52 54.09
N GLU A 423 11.33 27.00 54.82
CA GLU A 423 10.72 26.20 55.91
C GLU A 423 9.93 25.02 55.37
N THR A 424 9.10 25.24 54.33
CA THR A 424 8.28 24.22 53.72
C THR A 424 9.16 23.17 53.02
N LEU A 425 10.13 23.65 52.26
CA LEU A 425 11.01 22.77 51.46
C LEU A 425 12.00 21.96 52.32
N SER A 426 12.51 22.56 53.41
CA SER A 426 13.42 21.86 54.31
C SER A 426 12.75 20.75 55.08
N ALA A 427 11.47 20.91 55.46
CA ALA A 427 10.68 19.86 56.10
C ALA A 427 10.48 18.67 55.15
N MET A 428 10.33 18.86 53.87
CA MET A 428 10.17 17.81 52.88
C MET A 428 11.42 16.95 52.72
N VAL A 429 12.61 17.54 52.78
CA VAL A 429 13.90 16.86 52.62
C VAL A 429 14.60 16.55 53.98
N PHE A 430 13.91 16.75 55.08
CA PHE A 430 14.42 16.48 56.44
C PHE A 430 15.71 17.23 56.78
N LEU A 431 15.88 18.44 56.26
CA LEU A 431 17.00 19.31 56.53
C LEU A 431 16.57 20.53 57.40
N SER A 432 17.52 21.23 58.00
CA SER A 432 17.20 22.53 58.57
C SER A 432 17.09 23.63 57.47
N PRO A 433 16.21 24.63 57.65
CA PRO A 433 16.02 25.73 56.63
C PRO A 433 17.31 26.47 56.26
N GLY A 434 18.17 26.69 57.25
CA GLY A 434 19.46 27.34 57.05
C GLY A 434 20.45 26.48 56.24
N TYR A 435 20.48 25.19 56.55
CA TYR A 435 21.36 24.24 55.90
C TYR A 435 20.90 24.01 54.47
N LEU A 436 19.60 23.78 54.22
CA LEU A 436 19.05 23.67 52.86
C LEU A 436 19.40 24.91 52.05
N SER A 437 19.23 26.12 52.59
CA SER A 437 19.51 27.34 51.85
C SER A 437 20.98 27.48 51.46
N ALA A 438 21.90 27.02 52.32
CA ALA A 438 23.34 27.05 52.07
C ALA A 438 23.72 26.05 50.96
N VAL A 439 23.30 24.79 51.10
CA VAL A 439 23.57 23.70 50.16
C VAL A 439 22.89 24.00 48.79
N PHE A 440 21.66 24.51 48.77
CA PHE A 440 20.98 24.87 47.54
C PHE A 440 21.76 25.97 46.77
N LYS A 441 22.28 26.99 47.50
CA LYS A 441 23.09 28.03 46.87
C LYS A 441 24.45 27.51 46.40
N GLU A 442 25.07 26.60 47.10
CA GLU A 442 26.33 25.97 46.73
C GLU A 442 26.16 25.16 45.43
N GLU A 443 25.12 24.34 45.36
CA GLU A 443 24.87 23.45 44.23
C GLU A 443 24.27 24.17 43.01
N THR A 444 23.46 25.23 43.19
CA THR A 444 22.75 25.89 42.09
C THR A 444 23.34 27.24 41.68
N GLY A 445 24.23 27.81 42.50
CA GLY A 445 24.77 29.14 42.31
C GLY A 445 23.79 30.29 42.64
N VAL A 446 22.52 30.00 42.93
CA VAL A 446 21.46 30.98 43.24
C VAL A 446 20.80 30.68 44.59
N THR A 447 20.26 31.69 45.23
CA THR A 447 19.52 31.47 46.50
C THR A 447 18.17 30.83 46.21
N LEU A 448 17.70 30.01 47.16
CA LEU A 448 16.41 29.28 47.07
C LEU A 448 15.25 30.27 46.74
N ASN A 449 15.15 31.41 47.42
CA ASN A 449 14.11 32.40 47.15
C ASN A 449 14.22 33.04 45.75
N ARG A 450 15.44 33.17 45.26
CA ARG A 450 15.66 33.67 43.91
C ARG A 450 15.22 32.64 42.87
N PHE A 451 15.52 31.42 43.08
CA PHE A 451 15.08 30.30 42.20
C PHE A 451 13.54 30.19 42.14
N ILE A 452 12.86 30.19 43.29
CA ILE A 452 11.39 30.20 43.35
C ILE A 452 10.81 31.37 42.54
N ARG A 453 11.42 32.57 42.70
CA ARG A 453 10.98 33.75 41.96
C ARG A 453 11.20 33.59 40.47
N GLU A 454 12.33 33.07 40.04
CA GLU A 454 12.65 32.87 38.62
C GLU A 454 11.64 31.90 37.99
N VAL A 455 11.33 30.78 38.60
CA VAL A 455 10.30 29.81 38.15
C VAL A 455 8.93 30.50 38.05
N ARG A 456 8.50 31.26 39.06
CA ARG A 456 7.23 31.99 39.03
C ARG A 456 7.16 33.02 37.89
N MET A 457 8.27 33.74 37.65
CA MET A 457 8.34 34.75 36.57
C MET A 457 8.32 34.10 35.20
N GLU A 458 8.91 32.95 35.04
CA GLU A 458 8.89 32.19 33.80
C GLU A 458 7.46 31.70 33.47
N LYS A 459 6.77 31.14 34.44
CA LYS A 459 5.36 30.78 34.31
C LYS A 459 4.42 31.97 34.11
N ALA A 460 4.77 33.12 34.69
CA ALA A 460 4.01 34.34 34.45
C ALA A 460 4.16 34.86 33.01
N LYS A 461 5.33 34.70 32.37
CA LYS A 461 5.53 35.06 30.96
C LYS A 461 4.71 34.16 30.07
N GLU A 462 4.70 32.83 30.31
CA GLU A 462 3.87 31.89 29.57
C GLU A 462 2.39 32.26 29.63
N LEU A 463 1.85 32.56 30.82
CA LEU A 463 0.47 33.01 30.99
C LEU A 463 0.16 34.36 30.31
N LEU A 464 1.13 35.24 30.23
CA LEU A 464 0.98 36.53 29.50
C LEU A 464 0.91 36.31 27.99
N GLU A 465 1.63 35.34 27.46
CA GLU A 465 1.66 35.01 26.04
C GLU A 465 0.45 34.18 25.60
N THR A 466 -0.01 33.25 26.46
CA THR A 466 -1.05 32.28 26.14
C THR A 466 -2.47 32.69 26.56
N THR A 467 -2.63 33.68 27.45
CA THR A 467 -3.94 34.06 28.00
C THR A 467 -4.23 35.55 27.95
N ASN A 468 -5.52 35.91 28.05
CA ASN A 468 -5.95 37.30 28.20
C ASN A 468 -6.17 37.71 29.68
N MET A 469 -5.48 37.07 30.61
CA MET A 469 -5.62 37.34 32.03
C MET A 469 -5.07 38.74 32.40
N LYS A 470 -5.70 39.40 33.38
CA LYS A 470 -5.16 40.63 33.93
C LYS A 470 -3.87 40.37 34.71
N ILE A 471 -2.89 41.25 34.64
CA ILE A 471 -1.60 41.15 35.35
C ILE A 471 -1.77 40.80 36.85
N SER A 472 -2.78 41.38 37.51
CA SER A 472 -3.10 41.05 38.91
C SER A 472 -3.63 39.62 39.10
N GLY A 473 -4.25 39.05 38.09
CA GLY A 473 -4.70 37.65 38.06
C GLY A 473 -3.50 36.72 37.91
N ILE A 474 -2.63 36.99 36.95
CA ILE A 474 -1.40 36.22 36.70
C ILE A 474 -0.51 36.21 37.95
N ALA A 475 -0.30 37.37 38.56
CA ALA A 475 0.50 37.46 39.80
C ALA A 475 -0.04 36.53 40.91
N LYS A 476 -1.37 36.45 41.04
CA LYS A 476 -2.03 35.57 42.00
C LYS A 476 -1.90 34.08 41.63
N GLU A 477 -2.03 33.80 40.35
CA GLU A 477 -1.95 32.44 39.83
C GLU A 477 -0.56 31.83 39.99
N VAL A 478 0.49 32.63 39.75
CA VAL A 478 1.87 32.15 39.95
C VAL A 478 2.39 32.30 41.38
N GLY A 479 1.50 32.50 42.37
CA GLY A 479 1.81 32.44 43.78
C GLY A 479 2.41 33.71 44.42
N PHE A 480 2.35 34.89 43.77
CA PHE A 480 2.75 36.12 44.42
C PHE A 480 1.64 36.68 45.34
N SER A 481 1.99 36.95 46.58
CA SER A 481 1.07 37.54 47.57
C SER A 481 0.87 39.06 47.38
N ASN A 482 1.78 39.76 46.69
CA ASN A 482 1.76 41.21 46.50
C ASN A 482 2.03 41.60 45.05
N ASN A 483 1.00 42.18 44.39
CA ASN A 483 1.09 42.65 42.99
C ASN A 483 2.19 43.70 42.77
N SER A 484 2.45 44.57 43.72
CA SER A 484 3.51 45.59 43.57
C SER A 484 4.90 44.98 43.57
N TYR A 485 5.07 43.87 44.27
CA TYR A 485 6.31 43.09 44.25
C TYR A 485 6.48 42.34 42.96
N PHE A 486 5.40 41.70 42.48
CA PHE A 486 5.38 41.03 41.16
C PHE A 486 5.76 41.99 40.03
N CYS A 487 5.17 43.18 39.98
CA CYS A 487 5.47 44.18 38.92
C CYS A 487 6.90 44.72 38.95
N ARG A 488 7.59 44.59 40.08
CA ARG A 488 9.00 45.03 40.26
C ARG A 488 10.01 43.91 40.01
N SER A 489 9.57 42.66 40.03
CA SER A 489 10.40 41.48 39.78
C SER A 489 10.60 41.21 38.32
#